data_09299e0ef3ac821429cd228b0c5224ef
#
_entry.id   09299e0ef3ac821429cd228b0c5224ef
#
_cell.length_a   1.000
_cell.length_b   1.000
_cell.length_c   1.000
_cell.angle_alpha   90.00
_cell.angle_beta   90.00
_cell.angle_gamma   90.00
#
_symmetry.space_group_name_H-M   'P 1'
#
loop_
_entity.id
_entity.type
_entity.pdbx_description
1 polymer ?
#
loop_
_entity_poly.entity_id
_entity_poly.type
_entity_poly.pdbx_seq_one_letter_code
_entity_poly.pdbx_strand_id
1 'polypeptide(L)'
;MENKTEVTIHSHERLDELHRNGYWIIQDPGRFCFGMDAVLLSGFAKVKPGERALDLGTGTGIIPILLEAKTKGEHFTGLEIQPESADMASRSVAYNHLEEKITIVTGDIKEASARFGAGSFEVITTNPPYMIGQHGIQNDANAKTIARHEVLCDLDDILRESAKMLKQGGRFYMVHRPFRLAEIFSKMVAYHIEPKRMRLVYPFVNKEPNMVLIEGLRGGKSRLTVEKPLIVYKEPGVYMPEIYDIYGY
;
A
#
# COMPACT_ATOMS: atom_id res chain seq x y z
N MET A 1 -35.07 -8.06 -0.12
CA MET A 1 -34.20 -8.75 -1.11
C MET A 1 -33.22 -7.70 -1.59
N GLU A 2 -32.04 -7.67 -0.99
CA GLU A 2 -30.98 -6.78 -1.43
C GLU A 2 -30.53 -7.22 -2.84
N ASN A 3 -30.60 -6.29 -3.78
CA ASN A 3 -30.03 -6.47 -5.12
C ASN A 3 -28.52 -6.66 -4.95
N LYS A 4 -28.05 -7.91 -4.93
CA LYS A 4 -26.63 -8.19 -5.10
C LYS A 4 -26.24 -7.64 -6.46
N THR A 5 -25.45 -6.59 -6.50
CA THR A 5 -24.76 -6.17 -7.71
C THR A 5 -23.99 -7.39 -8.18
N GLU A 6 -24.38 -7.97 -9.31
CA GLU A 6 -23.77 -9.19 -9.85
C GLU A 6 -22.40 -8.81 -10.41
N VAL A 7 -21.37 -8.89 -9.57
CA VAL A 7 -19.99 -8.58 -9.94
C VAL A 7 -19.44 -9.75 -10.75
N THR A 8 -19.02 -9.49 -11.98
CA THR A 8 -18.39 -10.50 -12.84
C THR A 8 -16.99 -10.85 -12.34
N ILE A 9 -16.70 -12.14 -12.16
CA ILE A 9 -15.35 -12.67 -11.95
C ILE A 9 -14.99 -13.43 -13.24
N HIS A 10 -13.90 -13.05 -13.90
CA HIS A 10 -13.47 -13.66 -15.14
C HIS A 10 -12.82 -15.03 -14.91
N SER A 11 -12.80 -15.89 -15.91
CA SER A 11 -12.33 -17.29 -15.81
C SER A 11 -10.85 -17.43 -15.40
N HIS A 12 -10.02 -16.40 -15.63
CA HIS A 12 -8.62 -16.35 -15.25
C HIS A 12 -8.39 -15.69 -13.88
N GLU A 13 -9.42 -15.17 -13.25
CA GLU A 13 -9.39 -14.51 -11.94
C GLU A 13 -9.80 -15.47 -10.82
N ARG A 14 -9.41 -15.14 -9.62
CA ARG A 14 -9.85 -15.81 -8.40
C ARG A 14 -10.32 -14.78 -7.37
N LEU A 15 -11.15 -15.25 -6.45
CA LEU A 15 -11.64 -14.49 -5.32
C LEU A 15 -10.93 -14.97 -4.06
N ASP A 16 -10.19 -14.09 -3.39
CA ASP A 16 -9.47 -14.39 -2.15
C ASP A 16 -10.14 -13.68 -0.96
N GLU A 17 -10.35 -14.41 0.13
CA GLU A 17 -10.89 -13.85 1.37
C GLU A 17 -9.82 -13.06 2.12
N LEU A 18 -10.18 -11.88 2.66
CA LEU A 18 -9.26 -11.02 3.41
C LEU A 18 -9.28 -11.27 4.92
N HIS A 19 -10.16 -12.13 5.41
CA HIS A 19 -10.38 -12.47 6.83
C HIS A 19 -10.64 -11.23 7.73
N ARG A 20 -11.12 -10.15 7.11
CA ARG A 20 -11.54 -8.91 7.79
C ARG A 20 -12.91 -8.51 7.29
N ASN A 21 -13.85 -8.29 8.20
CA ASN A 21 -15.23 -7.86 7.91
C ASN A 21 -15.97 -8.73 6.87
N GLY A 22 -15.48 -9.95 6.58
CA GLY A 22 -16.00 -10.78 5.50
C GLY A 22 -15.68 -10.24 4.10
N TYR A 23 -14.66 -9.40 3.95
CA TYR A 23 -14.27 -8.82 2.66
C TYR A 23 -13.46 -9.77 1.80
N TRP A 24 -13.62 -9.62 0.50
CA TRP A 24 -12.99 -10.41 -0.54
C TRP A 24 -12.28 -9.50 -1.55
N ILE A 25 -11.33 -10.05 -2.28
CA ILE A 25 -10.59 -9.34 -3.31
C ILE A 25 -10.45 -10.20 -4.57
N ILE A 26 -10.64 -9.58 -5.73
CA ILE A 26 -10.46 -10.22 -7.04
C ILE A 26 -9.00 -10.08 -7.44
N GLN A 27 -8.37 -11.18 -7.83
CA GLN A 27 -6.99 -11.21 -8.30
C GLN A 27 -6.85 -12.09 -9.55
N ASP A 28 -5.90 -11.73 -10.41
CA ASP A 28 -5.45 -12.54 -11.53
C ASP A 28 -4.09 -13.17 -11.20
N PRO A 29 -4.00 -14.52 -11.02
CA PRO A 29 -2.73 -15.21 -10.76
C PRO A 29 -1.69 -15.09 -11.89
N GLY A 30 -2.12 -14.72 -13.11
CA GLY A 30 -1.23 -14.43 -14.23
C GLY A 30 -0.58 -13.05 -14.16
N ARG A 31 -0.98 -12.22 -13.19
CA ARG A 31 -0.49 -10.86 -12.93
C ARG A 31 0.11 -10.76 -11.54
N PHE A 32 0.42 -9.54 -11.11
CA PHE A 32 0.85 -9.29 -9.73
C PHE A 32 -0.33 -9.44 -8.77
N CYS A 33 -0.21 -10.37 -7.83
CA CYS A 33 -1.11 -10.50 -6.69
C CYS A 33 -0.50 -9.80 -5.47
N PHE A 34 -1.34 -9.27 -4.56
CA PHE A 34 -0.84 -8.64 -3.35
C PHE A 34 -0.05 -9.63 -2.48
N GLY A 35 0.95 -9.10 -1.79
CA GLY A 35 1.76 -9.85 -0.83
C GLY A 35 1.47 -9.42 0.62
N MET A 36 2.20 -10.04 1.54
CA MET A 36 2.17 -9.70 2.96
C MET A 36 2.50 -8.22 3.24
N ASP A 37 3.35 -7.62 2.41
CA ASP A 37 3.75 -6.22 2.49
C ASP A 37 2.57 -5.25 2.53
N ALA A 38 1.60 -5.42 1.64
CA ALA A 38 0.38 -4.60 1.63
C ALA A 38 -0.46 -4.79 2.90
N VAL A 39 -0.59 -6.03 3.39
CA VAL A 39 -1.31 -6.33 4.63
C VAL A 39 -0.62 -5.71 5.84
N LEU A 40 0.71 -5.80 5.92
CA LEU A 40 1.50 -5.20 7.01
C LEU A 40 1.45 -3.67 6.95
N LEU A 41 1.53 -3.08 5.76
CA LEU A 41 1.40 -1.62 5.59
C LEU A 41 0.03 -1.14 6.07
N SER A 42 -1.06 -1.83 5.70
CA SER A 42 -2.41 -1.48 6.16
C SER A 42 -2.59 -1.61 7.68
N GLY A 43 -1.84 -2.51 8.34
CA GLY A 43 -1.82 -2.66 9.80
C GLY A 43 -0.96 -1.59 10.49
N PHE A 44 0.05 -1.04 9.80
CA PHE A 44 0.93 -0.02 10.32
C PHE A 44 0.38 1.39 10.12
N ALA A 45 -0.31 1.64 9.02
CA ALA A 45 -0.91 2.94 8.72
C ALA A 45 -2.07 3.27 9.66
N LYS A 46 -2.22 4.55 9.97
CA LYS A 46 -3.29 5.05 10.85
C LYS A 46 -4.13 6.07 10.09
N VAL A 47 -5.42 5.82 9.97
CA VAL A 47 -6.40 6.76 9.43
C VAL A 47 -7.42 7.05 10.55
N LYS A 48 -7.56 8.32 10.92
CA LYS A 48 -8.47 8.75 11.99
C LYS A 48 -9.88 9.00 11.43
N PRO A 49 -10.91 9.04 12.29
CA PRO A 49 -12.25 9.45 11.87
C PRO A 49 -12.23 10.82 11.17
N GLY A 50 -12.95 10.92 10.03
CA GLY A 50 -13.01 12.14 9.22
C GLY A 50 -11.80 12.39 8.32
N GLU A 51 -10.78 11.52 8.32
CA GLU A 51 -9.63 11.64 7.45
C GLU A 51 -9.85 10.90 6.13
N ARG A 52 -9.30 11.47 5.06
CA ARG A 52 -9.29 10.89 3.71
C ARG A 52 -7.91 10.30 3.42
N ALA A 53 -7.87 9.11 2.86
CA ALA A 53 -6.65 8.43 2.50
C ALA A 53 -6.54 8.19 0.99
N LEU A 54 -5.32 8.29 0.45
CA LEU A 54 -4.99 7.93 -0.94
C LEU A 54 -3.93 6.84 -0.92
N ASP A 55 -4.13 5.79 -1.70
CA ASP A 55 -3.14 4.75 -1.95
C ASP A 55 -2.58 4.90 -3.37
N LEU A 56 -1.27 5.11 -3.48
CA LEU A 56 -0.56 5.31 -4.74
C LEU A 56 -0.02 3.97 -5.26
N GLY A 57 -0.44 3.57 -6.46
CA GLY A 57 -0.14 2.27 -7.05
C GLY A 57 -0.94 1.16 -6.35
N THR A 58 -2.26 1.33 -6.27
CA THR A 58 -3.12 0.50 -5.42
C THR A 58 -3.28 -0.95 -5.91
N GLY A 59 -2.86 -1.24 -7.15
CA GLY A 59 -3.02 -2.57 -7.74
C GLY A 59 -4.48 -3.01 -7.76
N THR A 60 -4.78 -4.14 -7.15
CA THR A 60 -6.15 -4.68 -7.04
C THR A 60 -6.98 -4.08 -5.89
N GLY A 61 -6.50 -2.97 -5.27
CA GLY A 61 -7.26 -2.24 -4.25
C GLY A 61 -7.11 -2.79 -2.82
N ILE A 62 -6.13 -3.64 -2.57
CA ILE A 62 -5.95 -4.32 -1.27
C ILE A 62 -5.79 -3.34 -0.11
N ILE A 63 -4.96 -2.28 -0.26
CA ILE A 63 -4.68 -1.35 0.84
C ILE A 63 -5.91 -0.50 1.18
N PRO A 64 -6.63 0.14 0.25
CA PRO A 64 -7.87 0.86 0.55
C PRO A 64 -8.93 -0.02 1.24
N ILE A 65 -9.15 -1.25 0.76
CA ILE A 65 -10.12 -2.18 1.35
C ILE A 65 -9.72 -2.57 2.79
N LEU A 66 -8.44 -2.87 3.02
CA LEU A 66 -7.96 -3.20 4.37
C LEU A 66 -7.94 -1.99 5.30
N LEU A 67 -7.68 -0.78 4.82
CA LEU A 67 -7.74 0.44 5.63
C LEU A 67 -9.17 0.78 6.03
N GLU A 68 -10.13 0.57 5.14
CA GLU A 68 -11.56 0.68 5.48
C GLU A 68 -11.92 -0.32 6.59
N ALA A 69 -11.56 -1.60 6.45
CA ALA A 69 -11.85 -2.63 7.42
C ALA A 69 -11.18 -2.41 8.79
N LYS A 70 -10.02 -1.75 8.84
CA LYS A 70 -9.19 -1.61 10.06
C LYS A 70 -9.28 -0.25 10.73
N THR A 71 -9.87 0.76 10.06
CA THR A 71 -9.86 2.15 10.53
C THR A 71 -11.26 2.79 10.45
N LYS A 72 -11.35 4.04 10.85
CA LYS A 72 -12.61 4.81 10.78
C LYS A 72 -12.47 6.03 9.87
N GLY A 73 -11.66 5.89 8.80
CA GLY A 73 -11.49 6.95 7.79
C GLY A 73 -12.82 7.33 7.14
N GLU A 74 -12.90 8.54 6.62
CA GLU A 74 -14.08 9.03 5.93
C GLU A 74 -14.18 8.43 4.53
N HIS A 75 -13.08 8.49 3.77
CA HIS A 75 -13.04 7.99 2.40
C HIS A 75 -11.63 7.53 2.01
N PHE A 76 -11.56 6.49 1.19
CA PHE A 76 -10.31 5.90 0.70
C PHE A 76 -10.28 5.98 -0.82
N THR A 77 -9.16 6.42 -1.39
CA THR A 77 -8.97 6.47 -2.83
C THR A 77 -7.81 5.56 -3.21
N GLY A 78 -7.96 4.75 -4.24
CA GLY A 78 -6.86 4.00 -4.87
C GLY A 78 -6.55 4.59 -6.23
N LEU A 79 -5.27 4.92 -6.50
CA LEU A 79 -4.79 5.35 -7.81
C LEU A 79 -3.95 4.24 -8.44
N GLU A 80 -4.31 3.80 -9.64
CA GLU A 80 -3.62 2.72 -10.36
C GLU A 80 -3.47 3.08 -11.84
N ILE A 81 -2.27 2.88 -12.38
CA ILE A 81 -1.97 3.21 -13.79
C ILE A 81 -2.45 2.12 -14.75
N GLN A 82 -2.50 0.86 -14.29
CA GLN A 82 -2.93 -0.27 -15.12
C GLN A 82 -4.44 -0.41 -15.13
N PRO A 83 -5.12 -0.22 -16.28
CA PRO A 83 -6.59 -0.27 -16.35
C PRO A 83 -7.18 -1.59 -15.86
N GLU A 84 -6.51 -2.72 -16.14
CA GLU A 84 -7.00 -4.03 -15.76
C GLU A 84 -6.90 -4.27 -14.23
N SER A 85 -5.84 -3.76 -13.58
CA SER A 85 -5.73 -3.81 -12.12
C SER A 85 -6.75 -2.89 -11.46
N ALA A 86 -6.95 -1.69 -11.99
CA ALA A 86 -7.96 -0.75 -11.54
C ALA A 86 -9.39 -1.29 -11.72
N ASP A 87 -9.66 -2.04 -12.79
CA ASP A 87 -10.93 -2.73 -13.00
C ASP A 87 -11.16 -3.82 -11.92
N MET A 88 -10.18 -4.70 -11.67
CA MET A 88 -10.27 -5.68 -10.59
C MET A 88 -10.48 -5.01 -9.22
N ALA A 89 -9.79 -3.90 -8.95
CA ALA A 89 -9.95 -3.13 -7.72
C ALA A 89 -11.38 -2.57 -7.61
N SER A 90 -11.92 -1.98 -8.68
CA SER A 90 -13.27 -1.43 -8.71
C SER A 90 -14.34 -2.52 -8.50
N ARG A 91 -14.17 -3.67 -9.13
CA ARG A 91 -15.05 -4.82 -8.93
C ARG A 91 -14.92 -5.41 -7.52
N SER A 92 -13.73 -5.41 -6.93
CA SER A 92 -13.53 -5.82 -5.53
C SER A 92 -14.25 -4.88 -4.56
N VAL A 93 -14.20 -3.57 -4.83
CA VAL A 93 -14.96 -2.56 -4.05
C VAL A 93 -16.47 -2.82 -4.15
N ALA A 94 -16.99 -3.03 -5.36
CA ALA A 94 -18.40 -3.31 -5.57
C ALA A 94 -18.84 -4.65 -4.97
N TYR A 95 -17.99 -5.69 -5.03
CA TYR A 95 -18.26 -7.00 -4.44
C TYR A 95 -18.46 -6.93 -2.91
N ASN A 96 -17.74 -6.01 -2.26
CA ASN A 96 -17.83 -5.77 -0.81
C ASN A 96 -18.83 -4.66 -0.44
N HIS A 97 -19.56 -4.07 -1.39
CA HIS A 97 -20.50 -2.96 -1.18
C HIS A 97 -19.84 -1.73 -0.53
N LEU A 98 -18.65 -1.36 -1.02
CA LEU A 98 -17.83 -0.29 -0.47
C LEU A 98 -17.75 0.96 -1.37
N GLU A 99 -18.61 1.09 -2.38
CA GLU A 99 -18.57 2.16 -3.39
C GLU A 99 -18.73 3.56 -2.78
N GLU A 100 -19.46 3.68 -1.67
CA GLU A 100 -19.60 4.94 -0.93
C GLU A 100 -18.35 5.31 -0.12
N LYS A 101 -17.49 4.33 0.18
CA LYS A 101 -16.30 4.47 1.03
C LYS A 101 -15.00 4.47 0.25
N ILE A 102 -14.96 3.80 -0.90
CA ILE A 102 -13.74 3.59 -1.67
C ILE A 102 -13.97 3.99 -3.13
N THR A 103 -13.09 4.83 -3.65
CA THR A 103 -13.05 5.19 -5.08
C THR A 103 -11.76 4.71 -5.70
N ILE A 104 -11.83 3.97 -6.80
CA ILE A 104 -10.68 3.58 -7.61
C ILE A 104 -10.57 4.49 -8.82
N VAL A 105 -9.37 5.00 -9.07
CA VAL A 105 -9.09 5.94 -10.16
C VAL A 105 -7.96 5.38 -11.02
N THR A 106 -8.19 5.27 -12.32
CA THR A 106 -7.11 4.93 -13.27
C THR A 106 -6.33 6.19 -13.62
N GLY A 107 -5.01 6.18 -13.41
CA GLY A 107 -4.15 7.33 -13.71
C GLY A 107 -2.70 7.17 -13.30
N ASP A 108 -1.87 8.10 -13.76
CA ASP A 108 -0.44 8.15 -13.45
C ASP A 108 -0.19 8.91 -12.13
N ILE A 109 0.67 8.37 -11.27
CA ILE A 109 1.12 9.01 -10.02
C ILE A 109 1.74 10.39 -10.32
N LYS A 110 2.46 10.55 -11.42
CA LYS A 110 3.11 11.81 -11.82
C LYS A 110 2.13 12.95 -12.07
N GLU A 111 0.86 12.64 -12.32
CA GLU A 111 -0.23 13.60 -12.55
C GLU A 111 -1.19 13.70 -11.35
N ALA A 112 -0.90 12.97 -10.25
CA ALA A 112 -1.83 12.82 -9.15
C ALA A 112 -2.19 14.15 -8.50
N SER A 113 -1.23 15.05 -8.27
CA SER A 113 -1.51 16.37 -7.67
C SER A 113 -2.34 17.29 -8.57
N ALA A 114 -2.20 17.16 -9.88
CA ALA A 114 -3.05 17.90 -10.83
C ALA A 114 -4.49 17.38 -10.81
N ARG A 115 -4.68 16.08 -10.62
CA ARG A 115 -5.99 15.43 -10.58
C ARG A 115 -6.73 15.65 -9.26
N PHE A 116 -6.04 15.47 -8.14
CA PHE A 116 -6.67 15.48 -6.81
C PHE A 116 -6.57 16.85 -6.09
N GLY A 117 -5.68 17.72 -6.54
CA GLY A 117 -5.42 19.02 -5.92
C GLY A 117 -4.41 18.96 -4.76
N ALA A 118 -3.89 20.13 -4.40
CA ALA A 118 -2.95 20.27 -3.30
C ALA A 118 -3.67 20.16 -1.94
N GLY A 119 -3.03 19.49 -0.97
CA GLY A 119 -3.56 19.39 0.39
C GLY A 119 -4.90 18.66 0.48
N SER A 120 -5.14 17.66 -0.37
CA SER A 120 -6.43 16.95 -0.46
C SER A 120 -6.56 15.78 0.49
N PHE A 121 -5.45 15.26 1.03
CA PHE A 121 -5.44 14.06 1.85
C PHE A 121 -4.71 14.25 3.18
N GLU A 122 -5.23 13.64 4.22
CA GLU A 122 -4.59 13.52 5.53
C GLU A 122 -3.60 12.35 5.56
N VAL A 123 -3.85 11.32 4.75
CA VAL A 123 -3.04 10.10 4.69
C VAL A 123 -2.74 9.73 3.24
N ILE A 124 -1.48 9.38 2.97
CA ILE A 124 -1.08 8.74 1.72
C ILE A 124 -0.33 7.46 2.06
N THR A 125 -0.69 6.36 1.39
CA THR A 125 0.00 5.07 1.46
C THR A 125 0.61 4.73 0.11
N THR A 126 1.67 3.93 0.10
CA THR A 126 2.23 3.35 -1.12
C THR A 126 3.02 2.08 -0.82
N ASN A 127 2.85 1.08 -1.67
CA ASN A 127 3.65 -0.13 -1.73
C ASN A 127 4.31 -0.22 -3.12
N PRO A 128 5.35 0.59 -3.38
CA PRO A 128 5.94 0.66 -4.71
C PRO A 128 6.74 -0.59 -5.04
N PRO A 129 6.98 -0.91 -6.32
CA PRO A 129 7.88 -1.99 -6.71
C PRO A 129 9.30 -1.76 -6.16
N TYR A 130 9.97 -2.83 -5.69
CA TYR A 130 11.20 -2.73 -4.89
C TYR A 130 12.51 -2.77 -5.69
N MET A 131 12.48 -2.88 -7.01
CA MET A 131 13.68 -3.13 -7.82
C MET A 131 14.48 -1.87 -8.13
N ILE A 132 15.78 -1.93 -7.86
CA ILE A 132 16.78 -1.08 -8.52
C ILE A 132 17.32 -1.90 -9.69
N GLY A 133 17.46 -1.29 -10.87
CA GLY A 133 17.90 -1.97 -12.09
C GLY A 133 19.07 -2.94 -11.87
N GLN A 134 18.96 -4.11 -12.44
CA GLN A 134 20.00 -5.11 -12.76
C GLN A 134 20.49 -6.12 -11.71
N HIS A 135 20.08 -6.16 -10.46
CA HIS A 135 20.55 -7.25 -9.57
C HIS A 135 19.42 -7.96 -8.82
N GLY A 136 19.06 -9.13 -9.34
CA GLY A 136 18.53 -10.21 -8.50
C GLY A 136 17.13 -10.72 -8.80
N ILE A 137 17.10 -12.01 -9.11
CA ILE A 137 16.06 -13.02 -9.19
C ILE A 137 15.49 -13.26 -10.59
N GLN A 138 16.00 -14.33 -11.17
CA GLN A 138 15.56 -14.97 -12.39
C GLN A 138 14.16 -15.57 -12.23
N ASN A 139 13.14 -14.78 -12.53
CA ASN A 139 11.87 -15.26 -13.08
C ASN A 139 11.46 -14.23 -14.12
N ASP A 140 11.72 -14.53 -15.39
CA ASP A 140 11.68 -13.58 -16.52
C ASP A 140 10.35 -12.85 -16.74
N ALA A 141 9.22 -13.42 -16.36
CA ALA A 141 7.92 -12.80 -16.52
C ALA A 141 7.64 -11.73 -15.45
N ASN A 142 7.96 -12.00 -14.18
CA ASN A 142 7.77 -11.06 -13.07
C ASN A 142 8.79 -9.91 -13.10
N ALA A 143 10.05 -10.19 -13.47
CA ALA A 143 11.09 -9.16 -13.59
C ALA A 143 10.75 -8.12 -14.66
N LYS A 144 10.19 -8.53 -15.81
CA LYS A 144 9.76 -7.61 -16.87
C LYS A 144 8.58 -6.74 -16.47
N THR A 145 7.65 -7.27 -15.69
CA THR A 145 6.49 -6.51 -15.18
C THR A 145 6.95 -5.50 -14.14
N ILE A 146 7.79 -5.90 -13.18
CA ILE A 146 8.35 -5.03 -12.14
C ILE A 146 9.23 -3.93 -12.74
N ALA A 147 10.12 -4.27 -13.70
CA ALA A 147 10.97 -3.30 -14.39
C ALA A 147 10.15 -2.26 -15.18
N ARG A 148 9.00 -2.63 -15.74
CA ARG A 148 8.09 -1.67 -16.39
C ARG A 148 7.50 -0.67 -15.40
N HIS A 149 7.24 -1.06 -14.17
CA HIS A 149 6.68 -0.17 -13.15
C HIS A 149 7.69 0.88 -12.64
N GLU A 150 8.96 0.51 -12.43
CA GLU A 150 10.01 1.48 -12.07
C GLU A 150 10.36 2.45 -13.18
N VAL A 151 10.19 2.05 -14.45
CA VAL A 151 10.32 2.95 -15.60
C VAL A 151 9.18 3.96 -15.66
N LEU A 152 8.01 3.61 -15.10
CA LEU A 152 6.83 4.48 -15.13
C LEU A 152 6.79 5.50 -13.98
N CYS A 153 7.30 5.16 -12.79
CA CYS A 153 7.25 6.04 -11.60
C CYS A 153 8.39 5.69 -10.64
N ASP A 154 9.21 6.65 -10.30
CA ASP A 154 10.31 6.49 -9.34
C ASP A 154 9.95 7.03 -7.94
N LEU A 155 10.88 6.87 -6.99
CA LEU A 155 10.70 7.32 -5.61
C LEU A 155 10.57 8.85 -5.50
N ASP A 156 11.24 9.61 -6.38
CA ASP A 156 11.11 11.06 -6.43
C ASP A 156 9.73 11.50 -6.87
N ASP A 157 9.16 10.83 -7.87
CA ASP A 157 7.78 11.09 -8.33
C ASP A 157 6.77 10.84 -7.21
N ILE A 158 6.88 9.70 -6.53
CA ILE A 158 5.99 9.33 -5.41
C ILE A 158 6.06 10.38 -4.31
N LEU A 159 7.26 10.74 -3.85
CA LEU A 159 7.44 11.67 -2.75
C LEU A 159 7.05 13.11 -3.12
N ARG A 160 7.37 13.54 -4.34
CA ARG A 160 7.00 14.85 -4.86
C ARG A 160 5.49 15.03 -4.90
N GLU A 161 4.79 14.07 -5.50
CA GLU A 161 3.33 14.14 -5.63
C GLU A 161 2.66 13.97 -4.25
N SER A 162 3.15 13.07 -3.41
CA SER A 162 2.67 12.93 -2.02
C SER A 162 2.82 14.22 -1.22
N ALA A 163 3.98 14.89 -1.33
CA ALA A 163 4.22 16.14 -0.62
C ALA A 163 3.28 17.27 -1.04
N LYS A 164 2.84 17.32 -2.30
CA LYS A 164 1.87 18.30 -2.79
C LYS A 164 0.46 17.99 -2.29
N MET A 165 0.05 16.72 -2.33
CA MET A 165 -1.31 16.30 -1.99
C MET A 165 -1.58 16.16 -0.50
N LEU A 166 -0.55 15.92 0.32
CA LEU A 166 -0.70 15.86 1.76
C LEU A 166 -1.00 17.23 2.35
N LYS A 167 -1.98 17.29 3.24
CA LYS A 167 -2.20 18.42 4.13
C LYS A 167 -0.99 18.65 5.01
N GLN A 168 -0.82 19.88 5.52
CA GLN A 168 0.19 20.16 6.55
C GLN A 168 -0.09 19.28 7.78
N GLY A 169 0.93 18.53 8.25
CA GLY A 169 0.78 17.51 9.30
C GLY A 169 0.12 16.21 8.82
N GLY A 170 -0.12 16.08 7.53
CA GLY A 170 -0.57 14.82 6.92
C GLY A 170 0.52 13.75 6.96
N ARG A 171 0.12 12.50 6.95
CA ARG A 171 0.99 11.33 7.15
C ARG A 171 1.17 10.56 5.85
N PHE A 172 2.42 10.22 5.59
CA PHE A 172 2.85 9.36 4.50
C PHE A 172 3.25 7.99 5.06
N TYR A 173 2.79 6.92 4.47
CA TYR A 173 3.15 5.56 4.84
C TYR A 173 3.69 4.79 3.64
N MET A 174 4.79 4.08 3.85
CA MET A 174 5.44 3.28 2.82
C MET A 174 5.93 1.96 3.41
N VAL A 175 5.81 0.88 2.64
CA VAL A 175 6.60 -0.34 2.85
C VAL A 175 7.68 -0.43 1.78
N HIS A 176 8.89 -0.81 2.16
CA HIS A 176 10.02 -0.93 1.23
C HIS A 176 11.07 -1.92 1.74
N ARG A 177 12.14 -2.10 0.95
CA ARG A 177 13.30 -2.90 1.33
C ARG A 177 14.28 -2.10 2.20
N PRO A 178 14.85 -2.67 3.29
CA PRO A 178 15.73 -1.95 4.22
C PRO A 178 17.01 -1.39 3.59
N PHE A 179 17.55 -2.04 2.56
CA PHE A 179 18.78 -1.58 1.90
C PHE A 179 18.64 -0.20 1.20
N ARG A 180 17.40 0.28 0.96
CA ARG A 180 17.14 1.62 0.40
C ARG A 180 16.87 2.68 1.48
N LEU A 181 16.95 2.38 2.77
CA LEU A 181 16.56 3.30 3.83
C LEU A 181 17.28 4.65 3.76
N ALA A 182 18.58 4.65 3.49
CA ALA A 182 19.37 5.89 3.40
C ALA A 182 18.86 6.80 2.27
N GLU A 183 18.59 6.22 1.10
CA GLU A 183 18.01 6.93 -0.04
C GLU A 183 16.60 7.44 0.28
N ILE A 184 15.74 6.58 0.81
CA ILE A 184 14.35 6.90 1.14
C ILE A 184 14.30 8.08 2.12
N PHE A 185 15.03 8.03 3.22
CA PHE A 185 15.02 9.09 4.22
C PHE A 185 15.60 10.41 3.70
N SER A 186 16.68 10.36 2.92
CA SER A 186 17.24 11.54 2.28
C SER A 186 16.22 12.23 1.38
N LYS A 187 15.53 11.46 0.53
CA LYS A 187 14.50 11.99 -0.38
C LYS A 187 13.25 12.46 0.38
N MET A 188 12.79 11.73 1.38
CA MET A 188 11.66 12.15 2.20
C MET A 188 11.89 13.53 2.82
N VAL A 189 13.07 13.75 3.41
CA VAL A 189 13.45 15.05 4.00
C VAL A 189 13.51 16.13 2.92
N ALA A 190 14.09 15.84 1.75
CA ALA A 190 14.16 16.78 0.63
C ALA A 190 12.77 17.25 0.15
N TYR A 191 11.76 16.36 0.20
CA TYR A 191 10.37 16.69 -0.12
C TYR A 191 9.53 17.15 1.08
N HIS A 192 10.17 17.50 2.21
CA HIS A 192 9.51 17.96 3.43
C HIS A 192 8.49 16.96 4.02
N ILE A 193 8.75 15.67 3.84
CA ILE A 193 8.06 14.56 4.52
C ILE A 193 9.04 14.00 5.55
N GLU A 194 9.00 14.50 6.78
CA GLU A 194 9.94 14.12 7.84
C GLU A 194 9.68 12.69 8.32
N PRO A 195 10.66 11.75 8.28
CA PRO A 195 10.52 10.41 8.87
C PRO A 195 10.22 10.49 10.37
N LYS A 196 9.14 9.83 10.82
CA LYS A 196 8.66 9.92 12.21
C LYS A 196 8.68 8.59 12.94
N ARG A 197 8.41 7.51 12.21
CA ARG A 197 8.32 6.18 12.78
C ARG A 197 8.77 5.16 11.73
N MET A 198 9.55 4.19 12.15
CA MET A 198 9.88 3.04 11.31
C MET A 198 9.79 1.75 12.10
N ARG A 199 9.51 0.66 11.40
CA ARG A 199 9.50 -0.68 11.95
C ARG A 199 10.14 -1.65 10.95
N LEU A 200 11.19 -2.35 11.37
CA LEU A 200 11.81 -3.40 10.57
C LEU A 200 11.01 -4.70 10.68
N VAL A 201 10.82 -5.38 9.56
CA VAL A 201 10.09 -6.63 9.46
C VAL A 201 11.08 -7.76 9.17
N TYR A 202 11.06 -8.77 10.01
CA TYR A 202 11.96 -9.93 9.95
C TYR A 202 11.15 -11.18 9.60
N PRO A 203 11.57 -11.99 8.63
CA PRO A 203 10.90 -13.26 8.37
C PRO A 203 10.97 -14.21 9.59
N PHE A 204 12.13 -14.28 10.25
CA PHE A 204 12.37 -15.01 11.50
C PHE A 204 13.28 -14.20 12.41
N VAL A 205 13.25 -14.48 13.72
CA VAL A 205 14.04 -13.75 14.73
C VAL A 205 15.55 -13.76 14.48
N ASN A 206 16.06 -14.81 13.82
CA ASN A 206 17.48 -15.03 13.52
C ASN A 206 17.86 -14.72 12.07
N LYS A 207 16.99 -14.04 11.31
CA LYS A 207 17.24 -13.61 9.93
C LYS A 207 17.36 -12.09 9.87
N GLU A 208 17.94 -11.58 8.80
CA GLU A 208 17.97 -10.15 8.52
C GLU A 208 16.56 -9.64 8.15
N PRO A 209 16.28 -8.34 8.41
CA PRO A 209 15.01 -7.76 8.01
C PRO A 209 14.92 -7.71 6.49
N ASN A 210 13.78 -8.08 5.94
CA ASN A 210 13.52 -8.08 4.51
C ASN A 210 12.54 -6.98 4.06
N MET A 211 11.86 -6.33 5.01
CA MET A 211 11.00 -5.17 4.76
C MET A 211 11.17 -4.12 5.87
N VAL A 212 10.80 -2.89 5.55
CA VAL A 212 10.67 -1.79 6.50
C VAL A 212 9.36 -1.07 6.25
N LEU A 213 8.64 -0.80 7.32
CA LEU A 213 7.45 0.05 7.35
C LEU A 213 7.89 1.44 7.81
N ILE A 214 7.52 2.48 7.09
CA ILE A 214 7.95 3.86 7.31
C ILE A 214 6.72 4.76 7.42
N GLU A 215 6.72 5.64 8.40
CA GLU A 215 5.80 6.76 8.52
C GLU A 215 6.55 8.07 8.44
N GLY A 216 6.11 8.97 7.57
CA GLY A 216 6.57 10.34 7.47
C GLY A 216 5.45 11.34 7.76
N LEU A 217 5.84 12.57 8.13
CA LEU A 217 4.92 13.65 8.43
C LEU A 217 5.23 14.87 7.57
N ARG A 218 4.27 15.35 6.81
CA ARG A 218 4.39 16.55 5.99
C ARG A 218 4.64 17.78 6.87
N GLY A 219 5.80 18.44 6.71
CA GLY A 219 6.23 19.57 7.51
C GLY A 219 6.54 19.22 8.98
N GLY A 220 6.83 17.96 9.27
CA GLY A 220 7.23 17.49 10.60
C GLY A 220 8.59 18.03 11.02
N LYS A 221 8.84 18.10 12.33
CA LYS A 221 10.17 18.37 12.92
C LYS A 221 10.95 17.06 13.07
N SER A 222 12.27 17.13 13.01
CA SER A 222 13.16 15.97 13.16
C SER A 222 12.89 15.21 14.46
N ARG A 223 12.63 13.95 14.36
CA ARG A 223 12.61 12.92 15.40
C ARG A 223 12.06 11.64 14.83
N LEU A 224 12.91 10.65 14.66
CA LEU A 224 12.54 9.30 14.25
C LEU A 224 12.39 8.39 15.46
N THR A 225 11.30 7.64 15.53
CA THR A 225 11.09 6.53 16.47
C THR A 225 11.29 5.21 15.73
N VAL A 226 12.18 4.38 16.23
CA VAL A 226 12.36 2.99 15.75
C VAL A 226 11.55 2.09 16.68
N GLU A 227 10.53 1.44 16.13
CA GLU A 227 9.67 0.51 16.86
C GLU A 227 10.34 -0.85 17.08
N LYS A 228 9.78 -1.65 17.98
CA LYS A 228 10.21 -3.04 18.15
C LYS A 228 10.09 -3.79 16.84
N PRO A 229 11.02 -4.69 16.51
CA PRO A 229 10.94 -5.51 15.30
C PRO A 229 9.59 -6.24 15.16
N LEU A 230 9.09 -6.35 13.94
CA LEU A 230 7.98 -7.23 13.62
C LEU A 230 8.55 -8.55 13.10
N ILE A 231 8.39 -9.61 13.88
CA ILE A 231 8.79 -10.96 13.46
C ILE A 231 7.58 -11.61 12.80
N VAL A 232 7.75 -12.14 11.58
CA VAL A 232 6.64 -12.74 10.83
C VAL A 232 6.35 -14.15 11.29
N TYR A 233 7.36 -15.00 11.29
CA TYR A 233 7.18 -16.42 11.59
C TYR A 233 7.84 -16.81 12.91
N LYS A 234 7.11 -17.60 13.70
CA LYS A 234 7.66 -18.34 14.83
C LYS A 234 8.51 -19.52 14.33
N GLU A 235 7.99 -20.24 13.37
CA GLU A 235 8.60 -21.37 12.65
C GLU A 235 8.00 -21.47 11.24
N PRO A 236 8.55 -22.27 10.30
CA PRO A 236 8.02 -22.39 8.95
C PRO A 236 6.53 -22.71 8.94
N GLY A 237 5.74 -21.85 8.28
CA GLY A 237 4.29 -21.98 8.16
C GLY A 237 3.46 -21.52 9.37
N VAL A 238 4.10 -21.08 10.47
CA VAL A 238 3.41 -20.61 11.69
C VAL A 238 3.74 -19.16 11.93
N TYR A 239 2.73 -18.29 11.88
CA TYR A 239 2.88 -16.86 12.17
C TYR A 239 3.11 -16.57 13.66
N MET A 240 3.76 -15.43 13.94
CA MET A 240 3.72 -14.84 15.28
C MET A 240 2.32 -14.30 15.60
N PRO A 241 1.89 -14.26 16.88
CA PRO A 241 0.56 -13.79 17.26
C PRO A 241 0.19 -12.42 16.68
N GLU A 242 1.11 -11.46 16.67
CA GLU A 242 0.87 -10.12 16.11
C GLU A 242 0.51 -10.16 14.61
N ILE A 243 1.03 -11.13 13.87
CA ILE A 243 0.69 -11.28 12.44
C ILE A 243 -0.76 -11.78 12.28
N TYR A 244 -1.18 -12.72 13.09
CA TYR A 244 -2.59 -13.15 13.10
C TYR A 244 -3.53 -11.97 13.41
N ASP A 245 -3.20 -11.14 14.39
CA ASP A 245 -3.98 -9.92 14.72
C ASP A 245 -4.04 -8.94 13.53
N ILE A 246 -2.91 -8.75 12.81
CA ILE A 246 -2.85 -7.88 11.63
C ILE A 246 -3.73 -8.42 10.49
N TYR A 247 -3.72 -9.73 10.27
CA TYR A 247 -4.55 -10.39 9.26
C TYR A 247 -6.03 -10.49 9.66
N GLY A 248 -6.34 -10.68 10.95
CA GLY A 248 -7.71 -10.78 11.47
C GLY A 248 -8.17 -12.21 11.75
N TYR A 249 -7.23 -13.11 11.97
CA TYR A 249 -7.51 -14.47 12.43
C TYR A 249 -7.79 -14.54 13.92
#